data_9852c8ab239a0eacdd04c574212ca759
#
_entry.id   9852c8ab239a0eacdd04c574212ca759
#
_cell.length_a   1.000
_cell.length_b   1.000
_cell.length_c   1.000
_cell.angle_alpha   90.00
_cell.angle_beta   90.00
_cell.angle_gamma   90.00
#
_symmetry.space_group_name_H-M   'P 1'
#
loop_
_entity.id
_entity.type
_entity.pdbx_description
1 polymer ?
#
loop_
_entity_poly.entity_id
_entity_poly.type
_entity_poly.pdbx_seq_one_letter_code
_entity_poly.pdbx_strand_id
1 'polypeptide(L)'
;MDLILIAVISLGAIGLVAAVILYAASKKFAVYEDPRIAQVSEVLPQANCGGCGYPGCSGFAAACVKAGSLEGKLCPVGGQPTMEKVAAILGLEAAASEPKVAVVRCNGTCANRPKLTQYDGVRSCVVANSTYGGETGCTFGCLGCGDCVSACTFGAIKMNPETGLPEVDESKCTACGACAKACPRSIIEIRPKGKNNRRVYVQCVNKDKGAVARKACAAACIGCGKCVKVCPFEAITLENNLAYIDPAKCKSCRKCEMECPQNAIIAVNFPPRKAKPAEETAPKVEKPATEQPKAETPAQEAPKAEA
;
A
#
# COMPACT_ATOMS: atom_id res chain seq x y z
N MET A 1 47.57 21.74 54.73
CA MET A 1 47.91 20.76 53.66
C MET A 1 47.11 19.48 53.85
N ASP A 2 46.75 19.08 55.06
CA ASP A 2 46.07 17.83 55.35
C ASP A 2 44.66 17.70 54.79
N LEU A 3 43.90 18.79 54.77
CA LEU A 3 42.52 18.76 54.23
C LEU A 3 42.46 18.47 52.71
N ILE A 4 43.41 18.99 51.96
CA ILE A 4 43.53 18.76 50.52
C ILE A 4 43.94 17.29 50.27
N LEU A 5 44.88 16.81 51.08
CA LEU A 5 45.33 15.41 50.99
C LEU A 5 44.19 14.40 51.27
N ILE A 6 43.40 14.67 52.31
CA ILE A 6 42.22 13.86 52.64
C ILE A 6 41.19 13.89 51.54
N ALA A 7 40.92 15.07 50.92
CA ALA A 7 39.98 15.19 49.81
C ALA A 7 40.46 14.41 48.59
N VAL A 8 41.73 14.45 48.24
CA VAL A 8 42.30 13.70 47.11
C VAL A 8 42.24 12.21 47.35
N ILE A 9 42.57 11.76 48.55
CA ILE A 9 42.49 10.33 48.88
C ILE A 9 41.04 9.81 48.85
N SER A 10 40.10 10.59 49.42
CA SER A 10 38.69 10.16 49.45
C SER A 10 38.08 10.11 48.05
N LEU A 11 38.32 11.09 47.18
CA LEU A 11 37.87 11.12 45.79
C LEU A 11 38.53 9.98 44.99
N GLY A 12 39.81 9.72 45.21
CA GLY A 12 40.52 8.62 44.56
C GLY A 12 39.96 7.23 44.98
N ALA A 13 39.67 7.09 46.27
CA ALA A 13 39.05 5.82 46.76
C ALA A 13 37.65 5.60 46.20
N ILE A 14 36.81 6.63 46.17
CA ILE A 14 35.46 6.55 45.55
C ILE A 14 35.57 6.22 44.07
N GLY A 15 36.47 6.90 43.32
CA GLY A 15 36.72 6.64 41.92
C GLY A 15 37.17 5.22 41.64
N LEU A 16 38.05 4.69 42.49
CA LEU A 16 38.54 3.32 42.35
C LEU A 16 37.43 2.29 42.63
N VAL A 17 36.63 2.47 43.68
CA VAL A 17 35.48 1.61 43.99
C VAL A 17 34.47 1.66 42.84
N ALA A 18 34.13 2.83 42.31
CA ALA A 18 33.22 2.94 41.17
C ALA A 18 33.76 2.22 39.93
N ALA A 19 35.04 2.38 39.61
CA ALA A 19 35.70 1.72 38.49
C ALA A 19 35.65 0.18 38.62
N VAL A 20 35.90 -0.36 39.83
CA VAL A 20 35.82 -1.82 40.09
C VAL A 20 34.37 -2.32 39.91
N ILE A 21 33.40 -1.58 40.45
CA ILE A 21 31.98 -1.96 40.29
C ILE A 21 31.57 -1.93 38.80
N LEU A 22 31.91 -0.88 38.05
CA LEU A 22 31.63 -0.77 36.63
C LEU A 22 32.33 -1.89 35.83
N TYR A 23 33.59 -2.21 36.15
CA TYR A 23 34.32 -3.29 35.51
C TYR A 23 33.66 -4.64 35.78
N ALA A 24 33.29 -4.92 37.02
CA ALA A 24 32.60 -6.17 37.39
C ALA A 24 31.22 -6.28 36.72
N ALA A 25 30.47 -5.18 36.69
CA ALA A 25 29.20 -5.09 36.00
C ALA A 25 29.36 -5.32 34.48
N SER A 26 30.31 -4.65 33.85
CA SER A 26 30.60 -4.80 32.43
C SER A 26 30.95 -6.25 32.04
N LYS A 27 31.73 -6.94 32.89
CA LYS A 27 32.06 -8.34 32.68
C LYS A 27 30.88 -9.30 32.90
N LYS A 28 30.05 -9.01 33.91
CA LYS A 28 28.89 -9.85 34.25
C LYS A 28 27.74 -9.69 33.23
N PHE A 29 27.59 -8.49 32.66
CA PHE A 29 26.56 -8.17 31.68
C PHE A 29 27.09 -8.10 30.24
N ALA A 30 28.33 -8.60 29.99
CA ALA A 30 28.84 -8.70 28.63
C ALA A 30 27.95 -9.63 27.80
N VAL A 31 27.25 -9.05 26.82
CA VAL A 31 26.50 -9.82 25.81
C VAL A 31 27.51 -10.22 24.75
N TYR A 32 27.68 -11.51 24.56
CA TYR A 32 28.48 -12.02 23.45
C TYR A 32 27.67 -11.92 22.16
N GLU A 33 28.03 -11.00 21.30
CA GLU A 33 27.47 -10.90 19.97
C GLU A 33 28.37 -11.67 18.99
N ASP A 34 27.76 -12.49 18.14
CA ASP A 34 28.48 -13.20 17.08
C ASP A 34 29.08 -12.18 16.10
N PRO A 35 30.41 -12.20 15.83
CA PRO A 35 31.07 -11.23 14.95
C PRO A 35 30.50 -11.22 13.53
N ARG A 36 29.85 -12.30 13.10
CA ARG A 36 29.15 -12.36 11.82
C ARG A 36 27.98 -11.39 11.73
N ILE A 37 27.37 -11.00 12.86
CA ILE A 37 26.27 -10.01 12.88
C ILE A 37 26.77 -8.65 12.37
N ALA A 38 27.94 -8.23 12.81
CA ALA A 38 28.56 -6.99 12.35
C ALA A 38 28.87 -7.04 10.85
N GLN A 39 29.47 -8.12 10.37
CA GLN A 39 29.81 -8.32 8.95
C GLN A 39 28.55 -8.32 8.07
N VAL A 40 27.49 -9.01 8.47
CA VAL A 40 26.20 -9.00 7.76
C VAL A 40 25.58 -7.60 7.77
N SER A 41 25.65 -6.92 8.92
CA SER A 41 25.11 -5.56 9.05
C SER A 41 25.79 -4.56 8.11
N GLU A 42 27.10 -4.63 7.91
CA GLU A 42 27.86 -3.76 7.00
C GLU A 42 27.45 -3.92 5.53
N VAL A 43 27.10 -5.14 5.12
CA VAL A 43 26.68 -5.42 3.74
C VAL A 43 25.23 -4.97 3.47
N LEU A 44 24.41 -4.77 4.52
CA LEU A 44 23.05 -4.33 4.39
C LEU A 44 22.96 -2.83 4.03
N PRO A 45 21.91 -2.37 3.32
CA PRO A 45 21.77 -0.98 2.85
C PRO A 45 21.66 0.07 3.94
N GLN A 46 21.61 -0.28 5.21
CA GLN A 46 21.49 0.60 6.39
C GLN A 46 20.25 1.53 6.37
N ALA A 47 19.28 1.22 5.50
CA ALA A 47 18.05 2.03 5.36
C ALA A 47 17.10 1.94 6.56
N ASN A 48 17.27 0.94 7.42
CA ASN A 48 16.46 0.70 8.64
C ASN A 48 14.94 0.80 8.41
N CYS A 49 14.47 0.50 7.19
CA CYS A 49 13.09 0.71 6.73
C CYS A 49 12.07 -0.26 7.34
N GLY A 50 12.51 -1.33 8.02
CA GLY A 50 11.62 -2.36 8.56
C GLY A 50 10.85 -3.20 7.52
N GLY A 51 11.13 -3.04 6.22
CA GLY A 51 10.46 -3.76 5.13
C GLY A 51 10.68 -5.27 5.14
N CYS A 52 11.76 -5.73 5.76
CA CYS A 52 12.05 -7.14 5.99
C CYS A 52 11.30 -7.75 7.20
N GLY A 53 10.54 -6.93 7.95
CA GLY A 53 9.82 -7.36 9.16
C GLY A 53 10.62 -7.30 10.46
N TYR A 54 11.89 -6.85 10.42
CA TYR A 54 12.76 -6.72 11.58
C TYR A 54 12.99 -5.26 11.97
N PRO A 55 13.28 -4.97 13.25
CA PRO A 55 13.56 -3.62 13.73
C PRO A 55 14.95 -3.14 13.29
N GLY A 56 15.06 -2.67 12.05
CA GLY A 56 16.31 -2.18 11.48
C GLY A 56 17.21 -3.26 10.87
N CYS A 57 18.30 -2.81 10.25
CA CYS A 57 19.24 -3.70 9.56
C CYS A 57 20.03 -4.59 10.52
N SER A 58 20.40 -4.08 11.70
CA SER A 58 21.07 -4.87 12.74
C SER A 58 20.18 -6.01 13.28
N GLY A 59 18.89 -5.73 13.49
CA GLY A 59 17.92 -6.77 13.89
C GLY A 59 17.75 -7.85 12.84
N PHE A 60 17.74 -7.49 11.55
CA PHE A 60 17.72 -8.45 10.46
C PHE A 60 19.01 -9.29 10.40
N ALA A 61 20.20 -8.67 10.56
CA ALA A 61 21.48 -9.35 10.61
C ALA A 61 21.54 -10.39 11.74
N ALA A 62 21.14 -9.97 12.95
CA ALA A 62 21.06 -10.87 14.11
C ALA A 62 20.11 -12.05 13.87
N ALA A 63 18.96 -11.80 13.23
CA ALA A 63 17.99 -12.86 12.90
C ALA A 63 18.53 -13.84 11.85
N CYS A 64 19.29 -13.38 10.85
CA CYS A 64 19.93 -14.26 9.86
C CYS A 64 20.99 -15.14 10.47
N VAL A 65 21.88 -14.58 11.29
CA VAL A 65 22.95 -15.33 11.98
C VAL A 65 22.37 -16.34 12.95
N LYS A 66 21.39 -15.93 13.77
CA LYS A 66 20.76 -16.79 14.79
C LYS A 66 19.96 -17.95 14.18
N ALA A 67 19.31 -17.72 13.04
CA ALA A 67 18.53 -18.78 12.40
C ALA A 67 19.37 -19.77 11.60
N GLY A 68 20.59 -19.42 11.18
CA GLY A 68 21.43 -20.26 10.33
C GLY A 68 20.80 -20.61 8.97
N SER A 69 19.73 -19.92 8.56
CA SER A 69 19.07 -20.08 7.26
C SER A 69 18.54 -18.76 6.75
N LEU A 70 18.50 -18.62 5.42
CA LEU A 70 17.94 -17.44 4.73
C LEU A 70 16.52 -17.67 4.22
N GLU A 71 15.91 -18.81 4.50
CA GLU A 71 14.53 -19.10 4.08
C GLU A 71 13.54 -18.06 4.66
N GLY A 72 12.73 -17.49 3.80
CA GLY A 72 11.76 -16.47 4.18
C GLY A 72 12.35 -15.13 4.62
N LYS A 73 13.68 -14.98 4.61
CA LYS A 73 14.37 -13.74 4.95
C LYS A 73 14.88 -13.06 3.70
N LEU A 74 14.35 -11.89 3.43
CA LEU A 74 14.73 -11.08 2.28
C LEU A 74 14.84 -9.61 2.69
N CYS A 75 15.93 -8.95 2.27
CA CYS A 75 16.02 -7.51 2.34
C CYS A 75 15.41 -6.90 1.08
N PRO A 76 14.22 -6.26 1.12
CA PRO A 76 13.58 -5.73 -0.09
C PRO A 76 14.35 -4.57 -0.72
N VAL A 77 15.09 -3.81 0.07
CA VAL A 77 15.89 -2.67 -0.38
C VAL A 77 17.20 -3.12 -1.03
N GLY A 78 17.90 -4.05 -0.40
CA GLY A 78 19.15 -4.59 -0.91
C GLY A 78 18.95 -5.57 -2.08
N GLY A 79 17.78 -6.19 -2.16
CA GLY A 79 17.45 -7.15 -3.21
C GLY A 79 18.36 -8.37 -3.24
N GLN A 80 18.36 -9.06 -4.37
CA GLN A 80 19.13 -10.28 -4.58
C GLN A 80 20.65 -10.08 -4.40
N PRO A 81 21.30 -9.00 -4.91
CA PRO A 81 22.76 -8.83 -4.77
C PRO A 81 23.22 -8.72 -3.30
N THR A 82 22.41 -8.10 -2.45
CA THR A 82 22.71 -8.00 -1.01
C THR A 82 22.55 -9.36 -0.33
N MET A 83 21.49 -10.09 -0.69
CA MET A 83 21.23 -11.43 -0.10
C MET A 83 22.31 -12.45 -0.49
N GLU A 84 22.88 -12.35 -1.70
CA GLU A 84 24.03 -13.17 -2.14
C GLU A 84 25.28 -12.90 -1.29
N LYS A 85 25.56 -11.62 -0.98
CA LYS A 85 26.66 -11.25 -0.10
C LYS A 85 26.46 -11.75 1.33
N VAL A 86 25.24 -11.62 1.85
CA VAL A 86 24.86 -12.16 3.18
C VAL A 86 25.00 -13.68 3.21
N ALA A 87 24.59 -14.36 2.15
CA ALA A 87 24.71 -15.81 2.00
C ALA A 87 26.19 -16.25 1.99
N ALA A 88 27.05 -15.51 1.26
CA ALA A 88 28.49 -15.78 1.24
C ALA A 88 29.15 -15.64 2.61
N ILE A 89 28.78 -14.61 3.41
CA ILE A 89 29.28 -14.41 4.78
C ILE A 89 28.84 -15.55 5.71
N LEU A 90 27.61 -16.04 5.56
CA LEU A 90 27.06 -17.08 6.40
C LEU A 90 27.36 -18.50 5.90
N GLY A 91 27.93 -18.68 4.72
CA GLY A 91 28.16 -19.98 4.08
C GLY A 91 26.87 -20.68 3.67
N LEU A 92 25.85 -19.91 3.28
CA LEU A 92 24.50 -20.38 2.91
C LEU A 92 24.21 -20.12 1.43
N GLU A 93 23.17 -20.74 0.89
CA GLU A 93 22.68 -20.42 -0.45
C GLU A 93 21.61 -19.30 -0.37
N ALA A 94 21.73 -18.31 -1.23
CA ALA A 94 20.71 -17.26 -1.34
C ALA A 94 19.52 -17.77 -2.15
N ALA A 95 18.33 -17.78 -1.57
CA ALA A 95 17.12 -18.09 -2.31
C ALA A 95 16.87 -17.00 -3.37
N ALA A 96 16.62 -17.40 -4.62
CA ALA A 96 16.27 -16.48 -5.68
C ALA A 96 14.93 -15.82 -5.36
N SER A 97 14.88 -14.50 -5.28
CA SER A 97 13.66 -13.76 -5.03
C SER A 97 13.19 -13.01 -6.28
N GLU A 98 11.90 -13.14 -6.61
CA GLU A 98 11.33 -12.36 -7.69
C GLU A 98 11.27 -10.86 -7.32
N PRO A 99 11.70 -9.96 -8.23
CA PRO A 99 11.61 -8.52 -7.99
C PRO A 99 10.13 -8.11 -7.82
N LYS A 100 9.87 -7.29 -6.79
CA LYS A 100 8.53 -6.81 -6.44
C LYS A 100 8.43 -5.30 -6.62
N VAL A 101 7.20 -4.79 -6.68
CA VAL A 101 6.89 -3.37 -6.78
C VAL A 101 5.55 -3.08 -6.10
N ALA A 102 5.39 -1.87 -5.57
CA ALA A 102 4.11 -1.38 -5.08
C ALA A 102 3.18 -1.06 -6.25
N VAL A 103 1.92 -1.47 -6.16
CA VAL A 103 0.87 -1.13 -7.12
C VAL A 103 -0.31 -0.47 -6.41
N VAL A 104 -0.92 0.50 -7.08
CA VAL A 104 -2.09 1.23 -6.55
C VAL A 104 -3.36 0.59 -7.12
N ARG A 105 -4.16 0.00 -6.27
CA ARG A 105 -5.42 -0.67 -6.63
C ARG A 105 -6.61 0.29 -6.53
N CYS A 106 -6.50 1.45 -7.15
CA CYS A 106 -7.57 2.43 -7.25
C CYS A 106 -7.45 3.18 -8.57
N ASN A 107 -8.52 3.18 -9.37
CA ASN A 107 -8.66 3.99 -10.58
C ASN A 107 -9.70 5.10 -10.40
N GLY A 108 -10.00 5.46 -9.16
CA GLY A 108 -10.91 6.55 -8.81
C GLY A 108 -10.24 7.90 -8.98
N THR A 109 -9.91 8.26 -10.22
CA THR A 109 -9.43 9.60 -10.58
C THR A 109 -10.49 10.66 -10.29
N CYS A 110 -10.12 11.94 -10.32
CA CYS A 110 -11.08 13.03 -10.15
C CYS A 110 -12.23 12.96 -11.19
N ALA A 111 -11.96 12.47 -12.41
CA ALA A 111 -12.96 12.27 -13.44
C ALA A 111 -13.90 11.09 -13.16
N ASN A 112 -13.38 9.99 -12.66
CA ASN A 112 -14.16 8.77 -12.39
C ASN A 112 -14.95 8.83 -11.08
N ARG A 113 -14.53 9.67 -10.16
CA ARG A 113 -15.04 9.74 -8.79
C ARG A 113 -15.13 11.21 -8.34
N PRO A 114 -16.22 11.91 -8.69
CA PRO A 114 -16.39 13.31 -8.32
C PRO A 114 -16.45 13.48 -6.80
N LYS A 115 -15.94 14.61 -6.33
CA LYS A 115 -16.08 15.01 -4.93
C LYS A 115 -17.53 15.37 -4.66
N LEU A 116 -18.09 14.84 -3.59
CA LEU A 116 -19.44 15.15 -3.10
C LEU A 116 -19.41 16.22 -2.00
N THR A 117 -18.30 16.30 -1.29
CA THR A 117 -18.12 17.16 -0.13
C THR A 117 -16.66 17.64 -0.07
N GLN A 118 -16.39 18.63 0.74
CA GLN A 118 -15.04 19.14 1.00
C GLN A 118 -14.63 18.82 2.44
N TYR A 119 -13.43 18.29 2.62
CA TYR A 119 -12.85 18.04 3.93
C TYR A 119 -11.88 19.18 4.29
N ASP A 120 -12.20 19.89 5.37
CA ASP A 120 -11.42 21.02 5.88
C ASP A 120 -10.71 20.67 7.21
N GLY A 121 -10.16 19.47 7.28
CA GLY A 121 -9.42 18.97 8.45
C GLY A 121 -7.96 18.71 8.14
N VAL A 122 -7.29 18.03 9.10
CA VAL A 122 -5.88 17.64 8.96
C VAL A 122 -5.69 16.77 7.72
N ARG A 123 -4.77 17.17 6.85
CA ARG A 123 -4.45 16.42 5.62
C ARG A 123 -3.63 15.16 5.92
N SER A 124 -4.29 14.16 6.48
CA SER A 124 -3.77 12.81 6.69
C SER A 124 -4.85 11.80 6.32
N CYS A 125 -4.47 10.75 5.58
CA CYS A 125 -5.38 9.66 5.21
C CYS A 125 -5.90 8.92 6.44
N VAL A 126 -5.08 8.74 7.47
CA VAL A 126 -5.47 8.06 8.71
C VAL A 126 -6.55 8.86 9.43
N VAL A 127 -6.34 10.17 9.61
CA VAL A 127 -7.29 11.06 10.28
C VAL A 127 -8.58 11.18 9.46
N ALA A 128 -8.48 11.48 8.17
CA ALA A 128 -9.63 11.61 7.29
C ALA A 128 -10.46 10.33 7.22
N ASN A 129 -9.82 9.15 7.24
CA ASN A 129 -10.53 7.87 7.23
C ASN A 129 -11.32 7.61 8.52
N SER A 130 -10.77 8.02 9.68
CA SER A 130 -11.41 7.79 10.99
C SER A 130 -12.51 8.81 11.32
N THR A 131 -12.38 10.04 10.85
CA THR A 131 -13.30 11.14 11.23
C THR A 131 -14.39 11.39 10.21
N TYR A 132 -14.08 11.30 8.92
CA TYR A 132 -14.99 11.78 7.87
C TYR A 132 -15.30 10.76 6.78
N GLY A 133 -14.44 9.76 6.56
CA GLY A 133 -14.64 8.74 5.53
C GLY A 133 -14.34 9.19 4.10
N GLY A 134 -13.90 10.43 3.86
CA GLY A 134 -13.44 10.94 2.55
C GLY A 134 -14.46 11.79 1.80
N GLU A 135 -13.97 12.57 0.84
CA GLU A 135 -14.74 13.59 0.07
C GLU A 135 -15.62 13.01 -1.03
N THR A 136 -15.55 11.73 -1.31
CA THR A 136 -16.21 11.08 -2.46
C THR A 136 -17.15 9.98 -2.02
N GLY A 137 -18.09 9.59 -2.87
CA GLY A 137 -19.05 8.52 -2.57
C GLY A 137 -18.45 7.11 -2.40
N CYS A 138 -17.16 6.92 -2.70
CA CYS A 138 -16.50 5.62 -2.55
C CYS A 138 -15.77 5.53 -1.21
N THR A 139 -16.30 4.76 -0.27
CA THR A 139 -15.72 4.55 1.07
C THR A 139 -14.42 3.74 1.06
N PHE A 140 -14.11 3.04 -0.03
CA PHE A 140 -12.92 2.20 -0.19
C PHE A 140 -11.78 2.88 -0.97
N GLY A 141 -12.07 3.90 -1.77
CA GLY A 141 -11.12 4.51 -2.68
C GLY A 141 -10.06 5.39 -1.98
N CYS A 142 -9.07 5.84 -2.74
CA CYS A 142 -8.00 6.70 -2.26
C CYS A 142 -8.55 7.99 -1.64
N LEU A 143 -8.02 8.41 -0.50
CA LEU A 143 -8.40 9.66 0.17
C LEU A 143 -7.64 10.88 -0.37
N GLY A 144 -6.51 10.67 -1.04
CA GLY A 144 -5.76 11.74 -1.70
C GLY A 144 -4.89 12.60 -0.77
N CYS A 145 -4.80 12.29 0.54
CA CYS A 145 -4.03 13.13 1.49
C CYS A 145 -2.51 12.91 1.42
N GLY A 146 -2.02 11.79 0.85
CA GLY A 146 -0.60 11.59 0.59
C GLY A 146 0.22 10.91 1.69
N ASP A 147 -0.38 10.29 2.71
CA ASP A 147 0.37 9.57 3.77
C ASP A 147 1.32 8.50 3.21
N CYS A 148 0.94 7.85 2.10
CA CYS A 148 1.79 6.90 1.40
C CYS A 148 3.04 7.54 0.77
N VAL A 149 2.95 8.80 0.35
CA VAL A 149 4.08 9.59 -0.18
C VAL A 149 5.02 9.96 0.96
N SER A 150 4.49 10.47 2.07
CA SER A 150 5.26 10.81 3.27
C SER A 150 5.98 9.61 3.89
N ALA A 151 5.37 8.41 3.81
CA ALA A 151 5.96 7.17 4.30
C ALA A 151 7.06 6.61 3.39
N CYS A 152 7.21 7.13 2.17
CA CYS A 152 8.19 6.61 1.21
C CYS A 152 9.55 7.32 1.36
N THR A 153 10.50 6.70 2.03
CA THR A 153 11.87 7.23 2.20
C THR A 153 12.69 7.24 0.91
N PHE A 154 12.24 6.51 -0.13
CA PHE A 154 12.95 6.40 -1.41
C PHE A 154 12.43 7.37 -2.48
N GLY A 155 11.43 8.19 -2.18
CA GLY A 155 10.82 9.10 -3.15
C GLY A 155 10.22 8.41 -4.38
N ALA A 156 9.85 7.13 -4.22
CA ALA A 156 9.31 6.29 -5.29
C ALA A 156 7.81 6.48 -5.54
N ILE A 157 7.12 7.27 -4.73
CA ILE A 157 5.68 7.49 -4.86
C ILE A 157 5.39 8.98 -4.79
N LYS A 158 4.52 9.47 -5.67
CA LYS A 158 4.12 10.87 -5.77
C LYS A 158 2.62 10.97 -5.95
N MET A 159 1.99 12.04 -5.47
CA MET A 159 0.60 12.35 -5.82
C MET A 159 0.57 13.02 -7.18
N ASN A 160 -0.25 12.46 -8.09
CA ASN A 160 -0.53 13.11 -9.36
C ASN A 160 -1.68 14.13 -9.14
N PRO A 161 -1.46 15.43 -9.39
CA PRO A 161 -2.47 16.47 -9.15
C PRO A 161 -3.67 16.36 -10.10
N GLU A 162 -3.48 15.83 -11.31
CA GLU A 162 -4.55 15.70 -12.32
C GLU A 162 -5.50 14.55 -11.97
N THR A 163 -4.96 13.43 -11.54
CA THR A 163 -5.75 12.24 -11.22
C THR A 163 -6.19 12.20 -9.75
N GLY A 164 -5.51 12.92 -8.86
CA GLY A 164 -5.71 12.87 -7.42
C GLY A 164 -5.29 11.53 -6.79
N LEU A 165 -4.52 10.72 -7.52
CA LEU A 165 -4.07 9.39 -7.09
C LEU A 165 -2.55 9.34 -6.90
N PRO A 166 -2.04 8.46 -6.04
CA PRO A 166 -0.61 8.21 -5.95
C PRO A 166 -0.12 7.40 -7.14
N GLU A 167 1.01 7.80 -7.69
CA GLU A 167 1.73 7.09 -8.76
C GLU A 167 3.06 6.57 -8.24
N VAL A 168 3.43 5.37 -8.64
CA VAL A 168 4.65 4.69 -8.20
C VAL A 168 5.67 4.67 -9.33
N ASP A 169 6.85 5.24 -9.07
CA ASP A 169 8.02 5.11 -9.92
C ASP A 169 8.68 3.74 -9.68
N GLU A 170 8.52 2.84 -10.63
CA GLU A 170 9.03 1.46 -10.55
C GLU A 170 10.56 1.38 -10.50
N SER A 171 11.27 2.40 -11.01
CA SER A 171 12.73 2.45 -11.00
C SER A 171 13.32 2.71 -9.62
N LYS A 172 12.57 3.47 -8.79
CA LYS A 172 12.95 3.85 -7.41
C LYS A 172 12.33 2.95 -6.36
N CYS A 173 11.25 2.23 -6.71
CA CYS A 173 10.51 1.41 -5.76
C CYS A 173 11.30 0.16 -5.36
N THR A 174 11.65 0.07 -4.09
CA THR A 174 12.34 -1.07 -3.46
C THR A 174 11.38 -2.13 -2.91
N ALA A 175 10.05 -1.95 -3.08
CA ALA A 175 9.02 -2.85 -2.55
C ALA A 175 9.06 -3.06 -1.02
N CYS A 176 9.56 -2.09 -0.25
CA CYS A 176 9.68 -2.19 1.22
C CYS A 176 8.33 -2.26 1.96
N GLY A 177 7.23 -1.89 1.32
CA GLY A 177 5.88 -1.99 1.87
C GLY A 177 5.47 -0.84 2.82
N ALA A 178 6.32 0.16 3.07
CA ALA A 178 6.00 1.28 3.95
C ALA A 178 4.72 2.03 3.52
N CYS A 179 4.57 2.30 2.22
CA CYS A 179 3.38 2.94 1.64
C CYS A 179 2.11 2.08 1.77
N ALA A 180 2.24 0.75 1.71
CA ALA A 180 1.11 -0.16 1.91
C ALA A 180 0.65 -0.17 3.38
N LYS A 181 1.59 -0.14 4.33
CA LYS A 181 1.30 -0.06 5.78
C LYS A 181 0.69 1.29 6.17
N ALA A 182 1.13 2.39 5.53
CA ALA A 182 0.62 3.73 5.80
C ALA A 182 -0.80 3.96 5.23
N CYS A 183 -1.28 3.11 4.34
CA CYS A 183 -2.59 3.29 3.71
C CYS A 183 -3.72 2.69 4.55
N PRO A 184 -4.61 3.51 5.17
CA PRO A 184 -5.70 2.99 6.02
C PRO A 184 -6.75 2.18 5.24
N ARG A 185 -6.80 2.34 3.91
CA ARG A 185 -7.75 1.63 3.02
C ARG A 185 -7.12 0.47 2.25
N SER A 186 -5.86 0.14 2.52
CA SER A 186 -5.15 -1.00 1.92
C SER A 186 -5.23 -1.04 0.39
N ILE A 187 -5.21 0.14 -0.27
CA ILE A 187 -5.25 0.24 -1.73
C ILE A 187 -3.88 0.03 -2.39
N ILE A 188 -2.80 0.00 -1.60
CA ILE A 188 -1.45 -0.26 -2.11
C ILE A 188 -1.05 -1.68 -1.75
N GLU A 189 -0.62 -2.43 -2.74
CA GLU A 189 -0.22 -3.83 -2.61
C GLU A 189 1.18 -4.04 -3.20
N ILE A 190 1.99 -4.89 -2.56
CA ILE A 190 3.29 -5.28 -3.11
C ILE A 190 3.10 -6.51 -3.98
N ARG A 191 3.40 -6.38 -5.27
CA ARG A 191 3.25 -7.44 -6.27
C ARG A 191 4.56 -7.78 -6.97
N PRO A 192 4.75 -9.02 -7.43
CA PRO A 192 5.89 -9.36 -8.29
C PRO A 192 5.82 -8.57 -9.60
N LYS A 193 6.98 -8.17 -10.11
CA LYS A 193 7.07 -7.44 -11.39
C LYS A 193 6.68 -8.31 -12.59
N GLY A 194 6.77 -9.64 -12.45
CA GLY A 194 6.50 -10.58 -13.53
C GLY A 194 7.54 -10.53 -14.67
N LYS A 195 7.35 -11.38 -15.67
CA LYS A 195 8.25 -11.41 -16.85
C LYS A 195 8.16 -10.09 -17.63
N ASN A 196 9.30 -9.49 -17.95
CA ASN A 196 9.42 -8.20 -18.64
C ASN A 196 8.66 -7.06 -17.90
N ASN A 197 8.61 -7.08 -16.59
CA ASN A 197 7.85 -6.13 -15.74
C ASN A 197 6.35 -6.09 -16.05
N ARG A 198 5.79 -7.10 -16.72
CA ARG A 198 4.37 -7.15 -17.11
C ARG A 198 3.52 -7.70 -15.99
N ARG A 199 2.43 -7.01 -15.70
CA ARG A 199 1.45 -7.45 -14.70
C ARG A 199 0.04 -6.99 -15.04
N VAL A 200 -0.92 -7.77 -14.59
CA VAL A 200 -2.33 -7.48 -14.76
C VAL A 200 -2.99 -7.56 -13.38
N TYR A 201 -3.74 -6.53 -13.00
CA TYR A 201 -4.44 -6.51 -11.71
C TYR A 201 -5.70 -5.65 -11.76
N VAL A 202 -6.57 -5.84 -10.76
CA VAL A 202 -7.80 -5.06 -10.60
C VAL A 202 -7.46 -3.76 -9.88
N GLN A 203 -7.71 -2.63 -10.52
CA GLN A 203 -7.55 -1.28 -9.94
C GLN A 203 -8.80 -0.85 -9.15
N CYS A 204 -9.27 -1.71 -8.28
CA CYS A 204 -10.39 -1.43 -7.39
C CYS A 204 -10.26 -2.27 -6.12
N VAL A 205 -10.71 -1.72 -5.01
CA VAL A 205 -10.83 -2.42 -3.72
C VAL A 205 -12.24 -2.27 -3.11
N ASN A 206 -13.18 -1.72 -3.87
CA ASN A 206 -14.56 -1.54 -3.44
C ASN A 206 -15.28 -2.89 -3.34
N LYS A 207 -15.94 -3.14 -2.20
CA LYS A 207 -16.67 -4.37 -1.88
C LYS A 207 -18.18 -4.19 -1.89
N ASP A 208 -18.67 -2.99 -2.23
CA ASP A 208 -20.09 -2.71 -2.34
C ASP A 208 -20.74 -3.51 -3.48
N LYS A 209 -22.06 -3.67 -3.39
CA LYS A 209 -22.84 -4.25 -4.50
C LYS A 209 -22.65 -3.42 -5.77
N GLY A 210 -22.59 -4.08 -6.91
CA GLY A 210 -22.21 -3.48 -8.19
C GLY A 210 -22.94 -2.18 -8.55
N ALA A 211 -24.23 -2.06 -8.23
CA ALA A 211 -25.01 -0.84 -8.46
C ALA A 211 -24.52 0.35 -7.59
N VAL A 212 -24.18 0.10 -6.33
CA VAL A 212 -23.64 1.10 -5.39
C VAL A 212 -22.23 1.48 -5.81
N ALA A 213 -21.37 0.49 -6.08
CA ALA A 213 -20.01 0.71 -6.52
C ALA A 213 -19.93 1.57 -7.80
N ARG A 214 -20.81 1.30 -8.78
CA ARG A 214 -20.90 2.07 -10.04
C ARG A 214 -21.37 3.51 -9.83
N LYS A 215 -22.30 3.73 -8.91
CA LYS A 215 -22.73 5.10 -8.52
C LYS A 215 -21.59 5.89 -7.89
N ALA A 216 -20.78 5.23 -7.06
CA ALA A 216 -19.69 5.86 -6.32
C ALA A 216 -18.45 6.15 -7.20
N CYS A 217 -18.20 5.34 -8.25
CA CYS A 217 -17.04 5.48 -9.13
C CYS A 217 -17.29 4.81 -10.49
N ALA A 218 -17.12 5.55 -11.58
CA ALA A 218 -17.31 5.06 -12.94
C ALA A 218 -16.36 3.91 -13.33
N ALA A 219 -15.17 3.86 -12.73
CA ALA A 219 -14.18 2.80 -12.94
C ALA A 219 -14.21 1.69 -11.86
N ALA A 220 -15.28 1.59 -11.07
CA ALA A 220 -15.38 0.60 -10.01
C ALA A 220 -15.59 -0.82 -10.56
N CYS A 221 -15.00 -1.82 -9.89
CA CYS A 221 -15.38 -3.21 -10.10
C CYS A 221 -16.82 -3.42 -9.60
N ILE A 222 -17.69 -3.97 -10.48
CA ILE A 222 -19.10 -4.22 -10.15
C ILE A 222 -19.39 -5.68 -9.77
N GLY A 223 -18.34 -6.50 -9.63
CA GLY A 223 -18.50 -7.91 -9.25
C GLY A 223 -19.20 -8.80 -10.30
N CYS A 224 -19.19 -8.42 -11.58
CA CYS A 224 -19.97 -9.11 -12.63
C CYS A 224 -19.46 -10.51 -13.00
N GLY A 225 -18.28 -10.93 -12.57
CA GLY A 225 -17.71 -12.25 -12.80
C GLY A 225 -17.24 -12.55 -14.23
N LYS A 226 -17.37 -11.63 -15.21
CA LYS A 226 -16.95 -11.87 -16.60
C LYS A 226 -15.45 -12.20 -16.70
N CYS A 227 -14.59 -11.51 -15.93
CA CYS A 227 -13.16 -11.75 -15.90
C CYS A 227 -12.80 -13.15 -15.37
N VAL A 228 -13.57 -13.69 -14.44
CA VAL A 228 -13.39 -15.05 -13.91
C VAL A 228 -13.65 -16.08 -15.00
N LYS A 229 -14.78 -15.94 -15.74
CA LYS A 229 -15.19 -16.88 -16.80
C LYS A 229 -14.20 -16.98 -17.95
N VAL A 230 -13.49 -15.88 -18.28
CA VAL A 230 -12.55 -15.85 -19.41
C VAL A 230 -11.11 -16.16 -19.01
N CYS A 231 -10.82 -16.40 -17.74
CA CYS A 231 -9.48 -16.70 -17.26
C CYS A 231 -9.14 -18.19 -17.45
N PRO A 232 -8.25 -18.56 -18.39
CA PRO A 232 -7.92 -19.96 -18.62
C PRO A 232 -7.00 -20.57 -17.55
N PHE A 233 -6.49 -19.72 -16.62
CA PHE A 233 -5.54 -20.14 -15.59
C PHE A 233 -6.15 -20.11 -14.18
N GLU A 234 -7.46 -19.90 -14.07
CA GLU A 234 -8.17 -19.81 -12.79
C GLU A 234 -7.48 -18.86 -11.77
N ALA A 235 -6.83 -17.82 -12.31
CA ALA A 235 -6.07 -16.87 -11.53
C ALA A 235 -6.94 -15.75 -10.92
N ILE A 236 -8.27 -15.78 -11.13
CA ILE A 236 -9.17 -14.70 -10.70
C ILE A 236 -10.24 -15.26 -9.78
N THR A 237 -10.26 -14.75 -8.56
CA THR A 237 -11.32 -15.01 -7.58
C THR A 237 -12.28 -13.83 -7.51
N LEU A 238 -13.52 -14.11 -7.13
CA LEU A 238 -14.56 -13.10 -6.89
C LEU A 238 -15.09 -13.27 -5.48
N GLU A 239 -14.73 -12.33 -4.61
CA GLU A 239 -15.16 -12.32 -3.21
C GLU A 239 -15.71 -10.95 -2.83
N ASN A 240 -16.78 -10.92 -2.08
CA ASN A 240 -17.40 -9.67 -1.62
C ASN A 240 -17.61 -8.64 -2.77
N ASN A 241 -18.17 -9.07 -3.91
CA ASN A 241 -18.41 -8.28 -5.12
C ASN A 241 -17.14 -7.69 -5.78
N LEU A 242 -15.96 -8.14 -5.40
CA LEU A 242 -14.68 -7.66 -5.89
C LEU A 242 -13.89 -8.78 -6.53
N ALA A 243 -13.42 -8.57 -7.75
CA ALA A 243 -12.50 -9.49 -8.40
C ALA A 243 -11.07 -9.26 -7.90
N TYR A 244 -10.35 -10.34 -7.66
CA TYR A 244 -8.93 -10.33 -7.34
C TYR A 244 -8.15 -11.21 -8.30
N ILE A 245 -7.02 -10.74 -8.80
CA ILE A 245 -6.13 -11.49 -9.69
C ILE A 245 -4.91 -11.92 -8.88
N ASP A 246 -4.76 -13.23 -8.69
CA ASP A 246 -3.60 -13.83 -8.05
C ASP A 246 -2.37 -13.70 -8.95
N PRO A 247 -1.34 -12.97 -8.53
CA PRO A 247 -0.13 -12.78 -9.32
C PRO A 247 0.66 -14.08 -9.55
N ALA A 248 0.58 -15.06 -8.65
CA ALA A 248 1.30 -16.33 -8.77
C ALA A 248 0.71 -17.21 -9.89
N LYS A 249 -0.62 -17.21 -10.05
CA LYS A 249 -1.32 -17.97 -11.08
C LYS A 249 -1.43 -17.23 -12.42
N CYS A 250 -1.37 -15.90 -12.40
CA CYS A 250 -1.62 -15.08 -13.57
C CYS A 250 -0.47 -15.15 -14.59
N LYS A 251 -0.75 -15.59 -15.80
CA LYS A 251 0.22 -15.61 -16.93
C LYS A 251 0.19 -14.33 -17.78
N SER A 252 -0.44 -13.27 -17.30
CA SER A 252 -0.47 -11.95 -17.96
C SER A 252 -1.01 -11.97 -19.41
N CYS A 253 -2.01 -12.80 -19.71
CA CYS A 253 -2.58 -12.95 -21.06
C CYS A 253 -3.53 -11.82 -21.48
N ARG A 254 -3.99 -10.95 -20.57
CA ARG A 254 -4.87 -9.77 -20.78
C ARG A 254 -6.30 -10.07 -21.27
N LYS A 255 -6.77 -11.32 -21.31
CA LYS A 255 -8.14 -11.63 -21.71
C LYS A 255 -9.18 -10.96 -20.80
N CYS A 256 -8.93 -10.98 -19.49
CA CYS A 256 -9.82 -10.37 -18.49
C CYS A 256 -9.93 -8.84 -18.59
N GLU A 257 -8.87 -8.16 -19.05
CA GLU A 257 -8.88 -6.72 -19.30
C GLU A 257 -9.87 -6.34 -20.41
N MET A 258 -9.92 -7.14 -21.49
CA MET A 258 -10.81 -6.89 -22.62
C MET A 258 -12.29 -7.14 -22.32
N GLU A 259 -12.56 -8.06 -21.42
CA GLU A 259 -13.94 -8.43 -21.06
C GLU A 259 -14.48 -7.59 -19.88
N CYS A 260 -13.67 -6.69 -19.32
CA CYS A 260 -14.10 -5.86 -18.22
C CYS A 260 -14.96 -4.68 -18.69
N PRO A 261 -16.27 -4.64 -18.38
CA PRO A 261 -17.16 -3.58 -18.86
C PRO A 261 -16.90 -2.23 -18.18
N GLN A 262 -16.22 -2.23 -17.04
CA GLN A 262 -15.92 -1.03 -16.24
C GLN A 262 -14.46 -0.58 -16.37
N ASN A 263 -13.66 -1.23 -17.22
CA ASN A 263 -12.22 -0.98 -17.34
C ASN A 263 -11.49 -0.98 -15.98
N ALA A 264 -11.98 -1.80 -15.03
CA ALA A 264 -11.42 -1.88 -13.69
C ALA A 264 -10.16 -2.76 -13.62
N ILE A 265 -9.73 -3.37 -14.72
CA ILE A 265 -8.53 -4.19 -14.82
C ILE A 265 -7.51 -3.46 -15.69
N ILE A 266 -6.30 -3.34 -15.17
CA ILE A 266 -5.19 -2.71 -15.90
C ILE A 266 -4.11 -3.73 -16.24
N ALA A 267 -3.50 -3.55 -17.40
CA ALA A 267 -2.31 -4.25 -17.84
C ALA A 267 -1.15 -3.26 -17.97
N VAL A 268 -0.12 -3.42 -17.15
CA VAL A 268 1.04 -2.52 -17.07
C VAL A 268 2.21 -3.10 -17.83
N ASN A 269 2.97 -2.23 -18.51
CA ASN A 269 4.16 -2.56 -19.32
C ASN A 269 3.90 -3.52 -20.49
N PHE A 270 2.73 -3.41 -21.09
CA PHE A 270 2.42 -4.10 -22.33
C PHE A 270 2.52 -3.16 -23.53
N PRO A 271 2.87 -3.69 -24.71
CA PRO A 271 2.78 -2.90 -25.94
C PRO A 271 1.33 -2.47 -26.19
N PRO A 272 1.12 -1.25 -26.76
CA PRO A 272 -0.21 -0.78 -27.11
C PRO A 272 -0.89 -1.79 -28.04
N ARG A 273 -2.14 -2.15 -27.71
CA ARG A 273 -2.96 -2.99 -28.60
C ARG A 273 -3.55 -2.16 -29.72
N LYS A 274 -3.63 -2.76 -30.92
CA LYS A 274 -4.49 -2.22 -31.97
C LYS A 274 -5.92 -2.13 -31.42
N ALA A 275 -6.51 -0.94 -31.42
CA ALA A 275 -7.86 -0.72 -30.93
C ALA A 275 -8.84 -1.63 -31.67
N LYS A 276 -9.72 -2.33 -30.95
CA LYS A 276 -10.93 -2.88 -31.57
C LYS A 276 -11.73 -1.70 -32.10
N PRO A 277 -12.36 -1.84 -33.31
CA PRO A 277 -13.32 -0.84 -33.77
C PRO A 277 -14.37 -0.67 -32.65
N ALA A 278 -14.63 0.58 -32.30
CA ALA A 278 -15.67 0.90 -31.35
C ALA A 278 -17.02 0.43 -31.91
N GLU A 279 -17.58 -0.61 -31.31
CA GLU A 279 -18.98 -0.95 -31.49
C GLU A 279 -19.76 0.11 -30.76
N GLU A 280 -20.40 0.96 -31.56
CA GLU A 280 -21.14 2.15 -31.19
C GLU A 280 -22.38 1.74 -30.40
N THR A 281 -22.26 1.57 -29.10
CA THR A 281 -23.42 1.52 -28.22
C THR A 281 -23.78 2.94 -27.84
N ALA A 282 -24.50 3.61 -28.74
CA ALA A 282 -25.23 4.83 -28.45
C ALA A 282 -26.13 4.59 -27.23
N PRO A 283 -26.09 5.45 -26.20
CA PRO A 283 -27.07 5.36 -25.13
C PRO A 283 -28.44 5.75 -25.72
N LYS A 284 -29.37 4.81 -25.67
CA LYS A 284 -30.79 5.14 -25.87
C LYS A 284 -31.19 6.11 -24.77
N VAL A 285 -31.28 7.37 -25.14
CA VAL A 285 -31.94 8.40 -24.34
C VAL A 285 -33.43 8.09 -24.43
N GLU A 286 -33.97 7.45 -23.41
CA GLU A 286 -35.43 7.43 -23.18
C GLU A 286 -35.86 8.86 -22.86
N LYS A 287 -36.68 9.42 -23.72
CA LYS A 287 -37.35 10.70 -23.49
C LYS A 287 -38.26 10.56 -22.26
N PRO A 288 -38.23 11.52 -21.32
CA PRO A 288 -39.20 11.55 -20.24
C PRO A 288 -40.60 11.78 -20.83
N ALA A 289 -41.55 10.95 -20.48
CA ALA A 289 -42.95 11.11 -20.76
C ALA A 289 -43.44 12.42 -20.10
N THR A 290 -43.97 13.30 -20.93
CA THR A 290 -44.60 14.55 -20.54
C THR A 290 -45.96 14.17 -19.89
N GLU A 291 -46.04 14.17 -18.60
CA GLU A 291 -47.30 14.12 -17.86
C GLU A 291 -47.79 15.54 -17.61
N GLN A 292 -48.87 15.90 -18.28
CA GLN A 292 -49.56 17.20 -18.14
C GLN A 292 -50.27 17.21 -16.78
N PRO A 293 -50.18 18.29 -15.98
CA PRO A 293 -50.98 18.42 -14.79
C PRO A 293 -52.40 18.81 -15.17
N LYS A 294 -53.39 18.01 -14.75
CA LYS A 294 -54.80 18.38 -14.73
C LYS A 294 -55.01 19.49 -13.71
N ALA A 295 -55.52 20.59 -14.20
CA ALA A 295 -56.05 21.67 -13.39
C ALA A 295 -57.34 21.20 -12.63
N GLU A 296 -57.35 21.27 -11.33
CA GLU A 296 -58.54 21.27 -10.52
C GLU A 296 -58.68 22.63 -9.84
N THR A 297 -59.85 23.23 -10.07
CA THR A 297 -60.33 24.53 -9.66
C THR A 297 -60.62 24.56 -8.16
N PRO A 298 -60.40 25.68 -7.47
CA PRO A 298 -60.65 25.75 -6.02
C PRO A 298 -62.11 26.07 -5.71
N ALA A 299 -62.68 25.32 -4.81
CA ALA A 299 -63.92 25.69 -4.12
C ALA A 299 -63.60 26.52 -2.87
N GLN A 300 -64.11 27.73 -2.85
CA GLN A 300 -64.15 28.63 -1.72
C GLN A 300 -65.12 28.12 -0.67
N GLU A 301 -64.77 28.17 0.57
CA GLU A 301 -65.73 28.54 1.62
C GLU A 301 -64.99 29.18 2.80
N ALA A 302 -65.47 30.36 3.15
CA ALA A 302 -64.96 31.25 4.17
C ALA A 302 -65.75 31.06 5.51
N PRO A 303 -65.50 31.84 6.55
CA PRO A 303 -65.29 31.38 7.94
C PRO A 303 -66.50 31.63 8.83
N LYS A 304 -66.51 31.01 9.99
CA LYS A 304 -67.26 31.55 11.13
C LYS A 304 -66.45 31.44 12.41
N ALA A 305 -66.39 32.61 13.02
CA ALA A 305 -65.87 32.85 14.36
C ALA A 305 -66.86 32.39 15.44
N GLU A 306 -66.43 32.56 16.69
CA GLU A 306 -67.09 32.48 18.01
C GLU A 306 -66.76 31.15 18.73
N ALA A 307 -66.28 31.18 19.95
CA ALA A 307 -66.21 32.05 21.11
C ALA A 307 -64.94 31.70 21.92
#